data_ab6a46f513195c5b9fa637d07eed244e
#
_entry.id   ab6a46f513195c5b9fa637d07eed244e
#
_cell.length_a   1.000
_cell.length_b   1.000
_cell.length_c   1.000
_cell.angle_alpha   90.00
_cell.angle_beta   90.00
_cell.angle_gamma   90.00
#
_symmetry.space_group_name_H-M   'P 1'
#
loop_
_entity.id
_entity.type
_entity.pdbx_description
1 polymer ?
#
loop_
_entity_poly.entity_id
_entity_poly.type
_entity_poly.pdbx_seq_one_letter_code
_entity_poly.pdbx_strand_id
1 'polypeptide(L)'
;MKGFLFFFLFALSGVESAAVVSEGNSDLFEKRLSSTAALRVGTFNQPIQVAVHFRPGGQELDRRQSDAKFKLRVETLESTGGCRGCDLRGADFDKADLSDADLVRADLTAVKLNRAIMNDVDLSRAVLFGAMLVKTDLRRAKLIHADLRKANLQDSDLRGAYLLFANLRKADLRNAQLQRAFFGGADLAGARLDGANLTEADLETALLESSDLGGAVLCRTILPWGLENRDCP
;
A
#
# COMPACT_ATOMS: atom_id res chain seq x y z
N MET A 1 13.17 -36.99 -43.74
CA MET A 1 12.50 -35.96 -44.56
C MET A 1 12.25 -34.80 -43.62
N LYS A 2 13.11 -33.81 -43.68
CA LYS A 2 12.93 -32.42 -44.13
C LYS A 2 11.64 -31.83 -43.49
N GLY A 3 11.66 -30.94 -42.52
CA GLY A 3 12.36 -29.66 -42.47
C GLY A 3 11.29 -28.60 -42.59
N PHE A 4 11.19 -27.69 -41.73
CA PHE A 4 11.11 -26.28 -42.11
C PHE A 4 11.11 -25.41 -40.83
N LEU A 5 12.21 -24.72 -40.73
CA LEU A 5 12.47 -23.60 -39.85
C LEU A 5 11.63 -22.40 -40.34
N PHE A 6 10.90 -21.72 -39.45
CA PHE A 6 10.50 -20.35 -39.73
C PHE A 6 11.15 -19.43 -38.65
N PHE A 7 12.16 -18.72 -39.15
CA PHE A 7 12.70 -17.54 -38.48
C PHE A 7 11.75 -16.36 -38.75
N PHE A 8 11.28 -15.69 -37.72
CA PHE A 8 10.86 -14.30 -37.84
C PHE A 8 11.84 -13.44 -37.03
N LEU A 9 12.67 -12.72 -37.79
CA LEU A 9 13.45 -11.60 -37.29
C LEU A 9 12.51 -10.42 -37.09
N PHE A 10 12.43 -9.87 -35.87
CA PHE A 10 12.16 -8.47 -35.67
C PHE A 10 13.28 -7.90 -34.81
N ALA A 11 14.20 -7.22 -35.46
CA ALA A 11 15.15 -6.33 -34.84
C ALA A 11 14.49 -4.98 -34.64
N LEU A 12 14.51 -4.44 -33.41
CA LEU A 12 14.84 -3.04 -33.13
C LEU A 12 14.70 -2.79 -31.61
N SER A 13 15.80 -2.26 -31.06
CA SER A 13 16.03 -1.75 -29.69
C SER A 13 16.39 -2.78 -28.60
N GLY A 14 17.63 -3.15 -28.56
CA GLY A 14 18.57 -3.22 -27.48
C GLY A 14 18.07 -3.66 -26.08
N VAL A 15 17.78 -4.95 -25.87
CA VAL A 15 18.12 -5.65 -24.62
C VAL A 15 18.29 -7.13 -24.99
N GLU A 16 19.51 -7.61 -24.97
CA GLU A 16 19.79 -9.05 -25.02
C GLU A 16 19.41 -9.68 -23.67
N SER A 17 18.45 -10.57 -23.70
CA SER A 17 18.26 -11.54 -22.62
C SER A 17 18.27 -12.93 -23.24
N ALA A 18 19.43 -13.57 -23.26
CA ALA A 18 19.56 -14.97 -23.60
C ALA A 18 19.09 -15.81 -22.41
N ALA A 19 17.91 -16.41 -22.51
CA ALA A 19 17.49 -17.49 -21.64
C ALA A 19 17.88 -18.80 -22.31
N VAL A 20 18.97 -19.41 -21.85
CA VAL A 20 19.30 -20.80 -22.17
C VAL A 20 18.57 -21.68 -21.16
N VAL A 21 17.54 -22.40 -21.62
CA VAL A 21 16.91 -23.48 -20.88
C VAL A 21 17.75 -24.73 -21.14
N SER A 22 18.53 -25.18 -20.14
CA SER A 22 19.10 -26.52 -20.12
C SER A 22 18.34 -27.35 -19.08
N GLU A 23 17.75 -28.44 -19.54
CA GLU A 23 17.20 -29.48 -18.67
C GLU A 23 18.30 -30.14 -17.87
N GLY A 24 18.08 -30.27 -16.54
CA GLY A 24 18.82 -31.18 -15.67
C GLY A 24 19.62 -30.53 -14.53
N ASN A 25 18.98 -30.34 -13.43
CA ASN A 25 19.42 -30.62 -12.06
C ASN A 25 18.62 -29.83 -11.03
N SER A 26 17.81 -30.51 -10.25
CA SER A 26 16.94 -29.93 -9.22
C SER A 26 17.68 -29.34 -8.01
N ASP A 27 18.95 -29.59 -7.85
CA ASP A 27 19.76 -29.20 -6.67
C ASP A 27 20.39 -27.78 -6.77
N LEU A 28 20.30 -27.13 -7.93
CA LEU A 28 20.84 -25.79 -8.12
C LEU A 28 19.82 -24.68 -7.95
N PHE A 29 18.54 -25.04 -7.77
CA PHE A 29 17.45 -24.08 -7.65
C PHE A 29 17.31 -23.47 -6.25
N GLU A 30 17.73 -24.22 -5.20
CA GLU A 30 17.61 -23.71 -3.82
C GLU A 30 18.65 -22.66 -3.42
N LYS A 31 19.77 -22.57 -4.14
CA LYS A 31 20.87 -21.63 -3.78
C LYS A 31 20.79 -20.24 -4.43
N ARG A 32 19.81 -19.98 -5.30
CA ARG A 32 19.69 -18.68 -6.00
C ARG A 32 18.48 -17.81 -5.61
N LEU A 33 17.68 -18.20 -4.62
CA LEU A 33 16.53 -17.43 -4.15
C LEU A 33 16.85 -16.41 -3.04
N SER A 34 18.13 -16.11 -2.82
CA SER A 34 18.54 -15.01 -1.94
C SER A 34 18.92 -13.73 -2.71
N SER A 35 18.50 -13.59 -3.95
CA SER A 35 18.70 -12.32 -4.66
C SER A 35 17.51 -11.40 -4.44
N THR A 36 17.74 -10.34 -3.68
CA THR A 36 16.93 -9.14 -3.65
C THR A 36 16.73 -8.64 -5.09
N ALA A 37 15.55 -8.87 -5.66
CA ALA A 37 15.19 -8.20 -6.91
C ALA A 37 14.91 -6.74 -6.59
N ALA A 38 15.76 -5.86 -7.07
CA ALA A 38 15.58 -4.43 -6.96
C ALA A 38 14.70 -3.94 -8.11
N LEU A 39 13.63 -3.22 -7.80
CA LEU A 39 12.54 -2.91 -8.70
C LEU A 39 12.43 -1.41 -8.92
N ARG A 40 12.20 -0.99 -10.16
CA ARG A 40 12.04 0.42 -10.53
C ARG A 40 10.58 0.72 -10.85
N VAL A 41 9.98 1.67 -10.14
CA VAL A 41 8.67 2.24 -10.47
C VAL A 41 8.85 3.69 -10.88
N GLY A 42 8.34 4.04 -12.07
CA GLY A 42 8.26 5.42 -12.54
C GLY A 42 9.60 6.10 -12.77
N THR A 43 9.58 7.34 -13.17
CA THR A 43 10.72 8.20 -13.58
C THR A 43 11.72 8.54 -12.47
N PHE A 44 11.65 7.90 -11.31
CA PHE A 44 12.57 8.09 -10.20
C PHE A 44 13.59 6.96 -10.12
N ASN A 45 14.85 7.32 -10.09
CA ASN A 45 16.05 6.51 -10.27
C ASN A 45 16.46 5.68 -9.03
N GLN A 46 15.50 5.13 -8.26
CA GLN A 46 15.78 4.27 -7.11
C GLN A 46 15.02 2.93 -7.24
N PRO A 47 15.70 1.79 -7.04
CA PRO A 47 15.02 0.49 -7.07
C PRO A 47 14.21 0.26 -5.80
N ILE A 48 12.94 -0.15 -5.95
CA ILE A 48 12.16 -0.67 -4.83
C ILE A 48 12.73 -2.03 -4.46
N GLN A 49 13.23 -2.17 -3.24
CA GLN A 49 13.62 -3.46 -2.69
C GLN A 49 12.43 -4.07 -1.94
N VAL A 50 11.73 -5.00 -2.58
CA VAL A 50 10.67 -5.78 -1.93
C VAL A 50 11.26 -7.12 -1.50
N ALA A 51 11.42 -7.33 -0.20
CA ALA A 51 11.79 -8.63 0.34
C ALA A 51 10.53 -9.49 0.48
N VAL A 52 10.27 -10.34 -0.51
CA VAL A 52 9.13 -11.28 -0.44
C VAL A 52 9.54 -12.49 0.39
N HIS A 53 9.03 -12.57 1.64
CA HIS A 53 9.25 -13.74 2.50
C HIS A 53 8.11 -14.74 2.34
N PHE A 54 8.38 -15.87 1.69
CA PHE A 54 7.43 -16.99 1.60
C PHE A 54 7.46 -17.85 2.87
N ARG A 55 6.27 -18.12 3.46
CA ARG A 55 6.12 -19.14 4.50
C ARG A 55 5.75 -20.49 3.85
N PRO A 56 6.50 -21.58 4.08
CA PRO A 56 6.12 -22.90 3.58
C PRO A 56 5.00 -23.53 4.44
N GLY A 57 3.95 -24.02 3.84
CA GLY A 57 2.86 -24.77 4.49
C GLY A 57 1.52 -24.77 3.72
N GLY A 58 1.27 -25.73 2.76
CA GLY A 58 0.01 -26.02 2.07
C GLY A 58 0.19 -26.42 0.60
N GLN A 59 -0.69 -27.23 0.05
CA GLN A 59 -0.69 -27.93 -1.25
C GLN A 59 0.11 -27.27 -2.41
N GLU A 60 1.11 -27.95 -2.90
CA GLU A 60 2.23 -27.41 -3.71
C GLU A 60 1.84 -26.93 -5.13
N LEU A 61 0.80 -27.46 -5.73
CA LEU A 61 0.37 -27.07 -7.09
C LEU A 61 -0.44 -25.77 -7.13
N ASP A 62 -1.27 -25.54 -6.12
CA ASP A 62 -2.07 -24.30 -6.00
C ASP A 62 -1.19 -23.11 -5.59
N ARG A 63 -0.11 -23.38 -4.88
CA ARG A 63 0.89 -22.36 -4.50
C ARG A 63 1.68 -21.84 -5.68
N ARG A 64 2.19 -22.69 -6.57
CA ARG A 64 3.01 -22.25 -7.71
C ARG A 64 2.24 -21.35 -8.66
N GLN A 65 0.94 -21.61 -8.86
CA GLN A 65 0.06 -20.74 -9.65
C GLN A 65 -0.27 -19.44 -8.92
N SER A 66 -0.48 -19.50 -7.61
CA SER A 66 -0.68 -18.35 -6.74
C SER A 66 0.56 -17.46 -6.70
N ASP A 67 1.74 -18.06 -6.54
CA ASP A 67 3.01 -17.35 -6.45
C ASP A 67 3.41 -16.70 -7.79
N ALA A 68 3.20 -17.39 -8.92
CA ALA A 68 3.46 -16.84 -10.24
C ALA A 68 2.52 -15.67 -10.56
N LYS A 69 1.24 -15.79 -10.21
CA LYS A 69 0.24 -14.75 -10.39
C LYS A 69 0.50 -13.54 -9.48
N PHE A 70 0.94 -13.78 -8.25
CA PHE A 70 1.35 -12.73 -7.32
C PHE A 70 2.59 -11.99 -7.83
N LYS A 71 3.61 -12.73 -8.25
CA LYS A 71 4.84 -12.17 -8.83
C LYS A 71 4.54 -11.29 -10.05
N LEU A 72 3.66 -11.73 -10.95
CA LEU A 72 3.24 -10.95 -12.12
C LEU A 72 2.55 -9.63 -11.71
N ARG A 73 1.76 -9.61 -10.63
CA ARG A 73 1.11 -8.38 -10.15
C ARG A 73 2.09 -7.40 -9.55
N VAL A 74 3.07 -7.88 -8.80
CA VAL A 74 4.17 -7.06 -8.30
C VAL A 74 4.96 -6.48 -9.48
N GLU A 75 5.35 -7.28 -10.46
CA GLU A 75 6.02 -6.84 -11.68
C GLU A 75 5.20 -5.81 -12.47
N THR A 76 3.86 -5.95 -12.49
CA THR A 76 2.97 -4.98 -13.12
C THR A 76 2.99 -3.65 -12.37
N LEU A 77 2.88 -3.66 -11.03
CA LEU A 77 2.98 -2.46 -10.22
C LEU A 77 4.29 -1.72 -10.49
N GLU A 78 5.38 -2.45 -10.63
CA GLU A 78 6.72 -1.92 -10.88
C GLU A 78 6.90 -1.31 -12.27
N SER A 79 6.38 -1.99 -13.27
CA SER A 79 6.57 -1.58 -14.66
C SER A 79 5.64 -0.44 -15.08
N THR A 80 4.47 -0.34 -14.46
CA THR A 80 3.42 0.61 -14.84
C THR A 80 3.19 1.73 -13.83
N GLY A 81 3.82 1.66 -12.65
CA GLY A 81 3.55 2.59 -11.53
C GLY A 81 2.16 2.41 -10.93
N GLY A 82 1.45 1.30 -11.24
CA GLY A 82 0.11 1.09 -10.73
C GLY A 82 -0.38 -0.35 -10.88
N CYS A 83 -1.37 -0.69 -10.07
CA CYS A 83 -2.00 -2.01 -10.08
C CYS A 83 -3.46 -1.89 -9.65
N ARG A 84 -4.28 -1.29 -10.53
CA ARG A 84 -5.71 -1.08 -10.25
C ARG A 84 -6.45 -2.41 -10.11
N GLY A 85 -7.16 -2.58 -8.98
CA GLY A 85 -7.95 -3.79 -8.69
C GLY A 85 -7.12 -5.05 -8.47
N CYS A 86 -5.80 -4.92 -8.27
CA CYS A 86 -4.93 -6.07 -7.97
C CYS A 86 -5.24 -6.68 -6.60
N ASP A 87 -5.09 -7.99 -6.53
CA ASP A 87 -5.07 -8.73 -5.27
C ASP A 87 -3.64 -8.77 -4.73
N LEU A 88 -3.36 -7.94 -3.75
CA LEU A 88 -2.06 -7.82 -3.06
C LEU A 88 -2.17 -8.23 -1.59
N ARG A 89 -3.17 -9.06 -1.26
CA ARG A 89 -3.45 -9.49 0.11
C ARG A 89 -2.23 -10.14 0.77
N GLY A 90 -1.92 -9.70 1.98
CA GLY A 90 -0.83 -10.23 2.79
C GLY A 90 0.57 -9.98 2.22
N ALA A 91 0.70 -9.19 1.15
CA ALA A 91 1.99 -8.83 0.60
C ALA A 91 2.87 -8.12 1.64
N ASP A 92 4.18 -8.20 1.47
CA ASP A 92 5.15 -7.50 2.29
C ASP A 92 5.83 -6.40 1.48
N PHE A 93 5.41 -5.17 1.71
CA PHE A 93 5.93 -3.94 1.13
C PHE A 93 6.55 -3.04 2.22
N ASP A 94 7.02 -3.62 3.32
CA ASP A 94 7.69 -2.85 4.36
C ASP A 94 8.87 -2.06 3.78
N LYS A 95 8.88 -0.74 4.03
CA LYS A 95 9.89 0.21 3.53
C LYS A 95 9.91 0.39 1.99
N ALA A 96 8.95 -0.14 1.25
CA ALA A 96 8.88 0.08 -0.19
C ALA A 96 8.59 1.56 -0.50
N ASP A 97 9.05 2.01 -1.67
CA ASP A 97 8.65 3.30 -2.23
C ASP A 97 7.52 3.05 -3.25
N LEU A 98 6.32 3.46 -2.88
CA LEU A 98 5.09 3.39 -3.67
C LEU A 98 4.52 4.80 -3.89
N SER A 99 5.39 5.82 -3.88
CA SER A 99 4.98 7.20 -4.15
C SER A 99 4.29 7.30 -5.51
N ASP A 100 3.23 8.10 -5.58
CA ASP A 100 2.44 8.34 -6.79
C ASP A 100 1.80 7.06 -7.42
N ALA A 101 1.87 5.89 -6.77
CA ALA A 101 1.33 4.66 -7.33
C ALA A 101 -0.20 4.70 -7.48
N ASP A 102 -0.72 4.09 -8.56
CA ASP A 102 -2.16 3.90 -8.77
C ASP A 102 -2.60 2.51 -8.26
N LEU A 103 -3.15 2.49 -7.05
CA LEU A 103 -3.66 1.30 -6.36
C LEU A 103 -5.19 1.34 -6.19
N VAL A 104 -5.88 2.06 -7.07
CA VAL A 104 -7.34 2.19 -7.05
C VAL A 104 -8.00 0.82 -7.07
N ARG A 105 -8.90 0.56 -6.10
CA ARG A 105 -9.63 -0.71 -5.91
C ARG A 105 -8.74 -1.93 -5.65
N ALA A 106 -7.46 -1.78 -5.36
CA ALA A 106 -6.59 -2.90 -5.00
C ALA A 106 -7.06 -3.55 -3.69
N ASP A 107 -6.94 -4.87 -3.59
CA ASP A 107 -7.12 -5.60 -2.34
C ASP A 107 -5.78 -5.72 -1.62
N LEU A 108 -5.60 -4.90 -0.61
CA LEU A 108 -4.45 -4.78 0.26
C LEU A 108 -4.76 -5.34 1.67
N THR A 109 -5.72 -6.26 1.78
CA THR A 109 -6.10 -6.85 3.07
C THR A 109 -4.89 -7.47 3.76
N ALA A 110 -4.67 -7.11 5.01
CA ALA A 110 -3.55 -7.58 5.86
C ALA A 110 -2.16 -7.39 5.24
N VAL A 111 -1.99 -6.46 4.31
CA VAL A 111 -0.70 -6.09 3.71
C VAL A 111 0.22 -5.49 4.77
N LYS A 112 1.53 -5.70 4.63
CA LYS A 112 2.53 -4.99 5.42
C LYS A 112 3.11 -3.84 4.60
N LEU A 113 2.99 -2.64 5.14
CA LEU A 113 3.43 -1.38 4.54
C LEU A 113 4.17 -0.51 5.57
N ASN A 114 4.70 -1.13 6.64
CA ASN A 114 5.35 -0.37 7.68
C ASN A 114 6.55 0.41 7.14
N ARG A 115 6.60 1.72 7.43
CA ARG A 115 7.65 2.63 6.96
C ARG A 115 7.74 2.73 5.43
N ALA A 116 6.72 2.33 4.69
CA ALA A 116 6.67 2.54 3.26
C ALA A 116 6.50 4.04 2.94
N ILE A 117 6.98 4.46 1.79
CA ILE A 117 6.79 5.80 1.24
C ILE A 117 5.63 5.71 0.25
N MET A 118 4.51 6.36 0.57
CA MET A 118 3.25 6.30 -0.18
C MET A 118 2.64 7.70 -0.35
N ASN A 119 3.47 8.73 -0.37
CA ASN A 119 2.97 10.07 -0.62
C ASN A 119 2.34 10.16 -2.02
N ASP A 120 1.25 10.90 -2.13
CA ASP A 120 0.49 11.11 -3.36
C ASP A 120 -0.12 9.83 -3.99
N VAL A 121 -0.03 8.66 -3.33
CA VAL A 121 -0.61 7.39 -3.80
C VAL A 121 -2.13 7.50 -3.98
N ASP A 122 -2.67 6.86 -5.02
CA ASP A 122 -4.12 6.73 -5.18
C ASP A 122 -4.60 5.35 -4.69
N LEU A 123 -5.17 5.32 -3.48
CA LEU A 123 -5.80 4.18 -2.82
C LEU A 123 -7.34 4.29 -2.83
N SER A 124 -7.90 5.07 -3.73
CA SER A 124 -9.35 5.25 -3.78
C SER A 124 -10.07 3.91 -3.97
N ARG A 125 -11.02 3.62 -3.08
CA ARG A 125 -11.79 2.37 -3.04
C ARG A 125 -10.94 1.10 -2.80
N ALA A 126 -9.68 1.22 -2.39
CA ALA A 126 -8.85 0.09 -2.02
C ALA A 126 -9.34 -0.55 -0.71
N VAL A 127 -9.08 -1.85 -0.54
CA VAL A 127 -9.38 -2.59 0.69
C VAL A 127 -8.09 -2.76 1.48
N LEU A 128 -7.98 -2.04 2.60
CA LEU A 128 -6.83 -2.08 3.52
C LEU A 128 -7.23 -2.69 4.89
N PHE A 129 -8.21 -3.62 4.89
CA PHE A 129 -8.69 -4.23 6.12
C PHE A 129 -7.54 -4.91 6.88
N GLY A 130 -7.29 -4.46 8.11
CA GLY A 130 -6.23 -5.01 8.95
C GLY A 130 -4.81 -4.78 8.42
N ALA A 131 -4.60 -3.86 7.50
CA ALA A 131 -3.29 -3.52 6.97
C ALA A 131 -2.37 -2.95 8.06
N MET A 132 -1.07 -3.19 7.94
CA MET A 132 -0.02 -2.69 8.83
C MET A 132 0.66 -1.50 8.17
N LEU A 133 0.37 -0.29 8.65
CA LEU A 133 0.80 0.99 8.09
C LEU A 133 1.59 1.83 9.12
N VAL A 134 2.30 1.16 10.04
CA VAL A 134 3.02 1.85 11.11
C VAL A 134 4.17 2.68 10.54
N LYS A 135 4.19 3.99 10.86
CA LYS A 135 5.21 4.95 10.37
C LYS A 135 5.25 5.09 8.84
N THR A 136 4.16 4.80 8.15
CA THR A 136 4.04 4.97 6.71
C THR A 136 3.87 6.44 6.35
N ASP A 137 4.49 6.88 5.29
CA ASP A 137 4.28 8.22 4.72
C ASP A 137 3.11 8.18 3.72
N LEU A 138 1.96 8.68 4.14
CA LEU A 138 0.72 8.77 3.35
C LEU A 138 0.34 10.23 3.07
N ARG A 139 1.29 11.12 3.05
CA ARG A 139 1.01 12.56 2.80
C ARG A 139 0.32 12.74 1.46
N ARG A 140 -0.80 13.47 1.48
CA ARG A 140 -1.65 13.76 0.31
C ARG A 140 -2.20 12.51 -0.41
N ALA A 141 -2.11 11.33 0.22
CA ALA A 141 -2.69 10.11 -0.32
C ALA A 141 -4.19 10.25 -0.54
N LYS A 142 -4.71 9.67 -1.62
CA LYS A 142 -6.14 9.60 -1.90
C LYS A 142 -6.69 8.28 -1.37
N LEU A 143 -7.43 8.36 -0.29
CA LEU A 143 -8.08 7.24 0.41
C LEU A 143 -9.61 7.31 0.31
N ILE A 144 -10.11 7.93 -0.76
CA ILE A 144 -11.54 8.18 -0.96
C ILE A 144 -12.29 6.85 -1.08
N HIS A 145 -13.29 6.62 -0.21
CA HIS A 145 -14.03 5.36 -0.09
C HIS A 145 -13.16 4.12 0.23
N ALA A 146 -11.94 4.28 0.73
CA ALA A 146 -11.09 3.16 1.13
C ALA A 146 -11.64 2.44 2.38
N ASP A 147 -11.43 1.13 2.46
CA ASP A 147 -11.75 0.34 3.65
C ASP A 147 -10.51 0.14 4.52
N LEU A 148 -10.35 0.96 5.54
CA LEU A 148 -9.26 0.97 6.52
C LEU A 148 -9.67 0.34 7.86
N ARG A 149 -10.75 -0.44 7.88
CA ARG A 149 -11.21 -1.05 9.13
C ARG A 149 -10.10 -1.89 9.77
N LYS A 150 -9.88 -1.65 11.08
CA LYS A 150 -8.85 -2.33 11.88
C LYS A 150 -7.41 -2.15 11.33
N ALA A 151 -7.17 -1.24 10.41
CA ALA A 151 -5.82 -0.92 9.97
C ALA A 151 -5.00 -0.31 11.12
N ASN A 152 -3.71 -0.62 11.16
CA ASN A 152 -2.78 -0.03 12.10
C ASN A 152 -1.99 1.09 11.42
N LEU A 153 -2.35 2.35 11.73
CA LEU A 153 -1.79 3.58 11.21
C LEU A 153 -0.97 4.34 12.27
N GLN A 154 -0.48 3.64 13.30
CA GLN A 154 0.27 4.29 14.38
C GLN A 154 1.50 5.03 13.84
N ASP A 155 1.75 6.23 14.36
CA ASP A 155 2.88 7.07 14.00
C ASP A 155 2.97 7.41 12.50
N SER A 156 1.92 7.14 11.69
CA SER A 156 1.93 7.42 10.25
C SER A 156 1.74 8.91 9.95
N ASP A 157 2.18 9.34 8.78
CA ASP A 157 2.04 10.69 8.29
C ASP A 157 0.94 10.77 7.21
N LEU A 158 -0.23 11.28 7.59
CA LEU A 158 -1.39 11.46 6.70
C LEU A 158 -1.67 12.97 6.46
N ARG A 159 -0.68 13.83 6.58
CA ARG A 159 -0.89 15.27 6.40
C ARG A 159 -1.45 15.58 5.01
N GLY A 160 -2.58 16.27 5.00
CA GLY A 160 -3.29 16.62 3.76
C GLY A 160 -3.90 15.43 3.01
N ALA A 161 -4.01 14.24 3.63
CA ALA A 161 -4.63 13.08 3.01
C ALA A 161 -6.14 13.28 2.79
N TYR A 162 -6.68 12.67 1.74
CA TYR A 162 -8.10 12.71 1.37
C TYR A 162 -8.77 11.41 1.81
N LEU A 163 -9.47 11.45 2.95
CA LEU A 163 -10.15 10.30 3.58
C LEU A 163 -11.69 10.40 3.44
N LEU A 164 -12.17 11.09 2.40
CA LEU A 164 -13.60 11.28 2.20
C LEU A 164 -14.32 9.93 2.06
N PHE A 165 -15.37 9.73 2.86
CA PHE A 165 -16.16 8.49 2.88
C PHE A 165 -15.35 7.22 3.18
N ALA A 166 -14.13 7.33 3.69
CA ALA A 166 -13.33 6.19 4.09
C ALA A 166 -13.92 5.50 5.34
N ASN A 167 -13.77 4.18 5.41
CA ASN A 167 -14.19 3.42 6.58
C ASN A 167 -12.98 3.12 7.47
N LEU A 168 -12.86 3.87 8.57
CA LEU A 168 -11.77 3.76 9.56
C LEU A 168 -12.24 3.10 10.87
N ARG A 169 -13.37 2.37 10.85
CA ARG A 169 -13.89 1.74 12.07
C ARG A 169 -12.83 0.88 12.75
N LYS A 170 -12.59 1.17 14.04
CA LYS A 170 -11.60 0.47 14.87
C LYS A 170 -10.17 0.53 14.32
N ALA A 171 -9.84 1.49 13.47
CA ALA A 171 -8.48 1.76 13.06
C ALA A 171 -7.65 2.31 14.22
N ASP A 172 -6.37 2.04 14.24
CA ASP A 172 -5.43 2.57 15.22
C ASP A 172 -4.64 3.72 14.61
N LEU A 173 -5.01 4.95 14.96
CA LEU A 173 -4.42 6.20 14.47
C LEU A 173 -3.59 6.90 15.56
N ARG A 174 -3.17 6.18 16.57
CA ARG A 174 -2.40 6.79 17.66
C ARG A 174 -1.13 7.45 17.15
N ASN A 175 -0.88 8.67 17.63
CA ASN A 175 0.26 9.51 17.25
C ASN A 175 0.32 9.83 15.73
N ALA A 176 -0.70 9.54 14.94
CA ALA A 176 -0.71 9.84 13.52
C ALA A 176 -0.69 11.36 13.28
N GLN A 177 0.00 11.80 12.23
CA GLN A 177 0.01 13.18 11.79
C GLN A 177 -1.12 13.37 10.76
N LEU A 178 -2.18 14.08 11.15
CA LEU A 178 -3.42 14.24 10.39
C LEU A 178 -3.72 15.70 10.06
N GLN A 179 -2.71 16.57 10.16
CA GLN A 179 -2.89 17.99 9.92
C GLN A 179 -3.43 18.24 8.51
N ARG A 180 -4.50 19.02 8.41
CA ARG A 180 -5.16 19.37 7.15
C ARG A 180 -5.72 18.18 6.39
N ALA A 181 -5.92 17.02 7.03
CA ALA A 181 -6.57 15.89 6.40
C ALA A 181 -8.08 16.12 6.25
N PHE A 182 -8.69 15.53 5.22
CA PHE A 182 -10.11 15.69 4.89
C PHE A 182 -10.87 14.39 5.19
N PHE A 183 -11.80 14.43 6.15
CA PHE A 183 -12.57 13.28 6.61
C PHE A 183 -14.07 13.38 6.26
N GLY A 184 -14.44 14.21 5.31
CA GLY A 184 -15.86 14.38 4.99
C GLY A 184 -16.59 13.05 4.77
N GLY A 185 -17.60 12.73 5.57
CA GLY A 185 -18.35 11.48 5.52
C GLY A 185 -17.59 10.22 5.94
N ALA A 186 -16.37 10.33 6.47
CA ALA A 186 -15.61 9.18 6.94
C ALA A 186 -16.21 8.56 8.22
N ASP A 187 -16.13 7.24 8.35
CA ASP A 187 -16.57 6.51 9.55
C ASP A 187 -15.36 6.14 10.43
N LEU A 188 -15.19 6.87 11.53
CA LEU A 188 -14.15 6.63 12.53
C LEU A 188 -14.68 5.92 13.77
N ALA A 189 -15.85 5.28 13.73
CA ALA A 189 -16.44 4.67 14.92
C ALA A 189 -15.48 3.68 15.60
N GLY A 190 -15.17 3.95 16.87
CA GLY A 190 -14.22 3.18 17.68
C GLY A 190 -12.76 3.29 17.23
N ALA A 191 -12.40 4.25 16.39
CA ALA A 191 -11.01 4.53 16.06
C ALA A 191 -10.26 5.11 17.26
N ARG A 192 -8.97 4.82 17.36
CA ARG A 192 -8.08 5.30 18.42
C ARG A 192 -7.26 6.47 17.89
N LEU A 193 -7.43 7.64 18.50
CA LEU A 193 -6.79 8.89 18.07
C LEU A 193 -5.89 9.50 19.16
N ASP A 194 -5.54 8.74 20.20
CA ASP A 194 -4.67 9.21 21.27
C ASP A 194 -3.35 9.75 20.71
N GLY A 195 -2.99 10.98 21.02
CA GLY A 195 -1.78 11.63 20.54
C GLY A 195 -1.78 11.99 19.05
N ALA A 196 -2.87 11.72 18.32
CA ALA A 196 -2.97 12.13 16.92
C ALA A 196 -3.05 13.66 16.79
N ASN A 197 -2.38 14.21 15.78
CA ASN A 197 -2.42 15.65 15.51
C ASN A 197 -3.43 15.96 14.38
N LEU A 198 -4.58 16.53 14.75
CA LEU A 198 -5.68 16.89 13.88
C LEU A 198 -5.72 18.40 13.56
N THR A 199 -4.63 19.13 13.79
CA THR A 199 -4.59 20.57 13.53
C THR A 199 -5.06 20.90 12.11
N GLU A 200 -6.04 21.80 11.99
CA GLU A 200 -6.65 22.22 10.73
C GLU A 200 -7.30 21.06 9.92
N ALA A 201 -7.56 19.90 10.53
CA ALA A 201 -8.29 18.81 9.87
C ALA A 201 -9.79 19.13 9.76
N ASP A 202 -10.42 18.61 8.71
CA ASP A 202 -11.85 18.73 8.46
C ASP A 202 -12.58 17.41 8.72
N LEU A 203 -13.31 17.34 9.85
CA LEU A 203 -14.16 16.23 10.25
C LEU A 203 -15.65 16.65 10.35
N GLU A 204 -16.06 17.73 9.69
CA GLU A 204 -17.41 18.31 9.84
C GLU A 204 -18.54 17.28 9.72
N THR A 205 -18.42 16.34 8.78
CA THR A 205 -19.43 15.32 8.52
C THR A 205 -18.96 13.89 8.85
N ALA A 206 -17.86 13.76 9.59
CA ALA A 206 -17.34 12.47 9.99
C ALA A 206 -18.17 11.82 11.12
N LEU A 207 -18.23 10.48 11.13
CA LEU A 207 -18.86 9.72 12.20
C LEU A 207 -17.83 9.35 13.26
N LEU A 208 -17.99 9.87 14.47
CA LEU A 208 -17.04 9.75 15.58
C LEU A 208 -17.58 8.92 16.76
N GLU A 209 -18.56 8.03 16.52
CA GLU A 209 -19.14 7.22 17.59
C GLU A 209 -18.08 6.39 18.31
N SER A 210 -17.99 6.53 19.63
CA SER A 210 -17.03 5.80 20.46
C SER A 210 -15.55 5.96 20.03
N SER A 211 -15.21 6.97 19.24
CA SER A 211 -13.82 7.35 18.98
C SER A 211 -13.29 8.18 20.17
N ASP A 212 -12.01 7.95 20.51
CA ASP A 212 -11.37 8.69 21.60
C ASP A 212 -10.55 9.85 21.06
N LEU A 213 -11.05 11.08 21.23
CA LEU A 213 -10.35 12.32 20.89
C LEU A 213 -9.66 12.93 22.12
N GLY A 214 -9.71 12.28 23.29
CA GLY A 214 -9.23 12.85 24.55
C GLY A 214 -7.78 13.27 24.53
N GLY A 215 -6.91 12.47 23.92
CA GLY A 215 -5.50 12.73 23.78
C GLY A 215 -5.07 13.34 22.44
N ALA A 216 -6.00 13.62 21.53
CA ALA A 216 -5.69 14.21 20.22
C ALA A 216 -5.46 15.72 20.35
N VAL A 217 -4.57 16.26 19.50
CA VAL A 217 -4.33 17.71 19.37
C VAL A 217 -5.37 18.31 18.41
N LEU A 218 -6.19 19.23 18.93
CA LEU A 218 -7.30 19.87 18.21
C LEU A 218 -7.09 21.39 18.16
N CYS A 219 -6.39 21.85 17.12
CA CYS A 219 -6.21 23.26 16.87
C CYS A 219 -6.79 23.62 15.50
N ARG A 220 -7.77 24.50 15.43
CA ARG A 220 -8.51 24.84 14.22
C ARG A 220 -9.11 23.61 13.54
N THR A 221 -9.47 22.60 14.31
CA THR A 221 -10.07 21.36 13.83
C THR A 221 -11.56 21.54 13.69
N ILE A 222 -12.14 21.23 12.53
CA ILE A 222 -13.58 21.29 12.32
C ILE A 222 -14.15 19.92 12.67
N LEU A 223 -14.94 19.85 13.72
CA LEU A 223 -15.63 18.64 14.19
C LEU A 223 -17.14 18.72 13.86
N PRO A 224 -17.89 17.60 13.90
CA PRO A 224 -19.32 17.60 13.61
C PRO A 224 -20.16 18.55 14.50
N TRP A 225 -19.62 18.92 15.65
CA TRP A 225 -20.27 19.86 16.58
C TRP A 225 -19.67 21.26 16.57
N GLY A 226 -18.75 21.56 15.66
CA GLY A 226 -18.15 22.87 15.45
C GLY A 226 -16.64 22.92 15.47
N LEU A 227 -16.11 24.14 15.38
CA LEU A 227 -14.66 24.41 15.40
C LEU A 227 -14.09 24.21 16.80
N GLU A 228 -13.04 23.43 16.89
CA GLU A 228 -12.32 23.14 18.14
C GLU A 228 -10.91 23.76 18.12
N ASN A 229 -10.56 24.47 19.20
CA ASN A 229 -9.27 25.19 19.34
C ASN A 229 -8.58 24.91 20.66
N ARG A 230 -8.92 23.83 21.35
CA ARG A 230 -8.49 23.56 22.72
C ARG A 230 -6.96 23.50 22.88
N ASP A 231 -6.23 23.06 21.83
CA ASP A 231 -4.80 22.81 21.89
C ASP A 231 -3.98 23.75 20.98
N CYS A 232 -4.53 24.92 20.64
CA CYS A 232 -3.78 25.93 19.89
C CYS A 232 -2.74 26.61 20.79
N PRO A 233 -1.51 26.87 20.26
CA PRO A 233 -0.47 27.61 20.97
C PRO A 233 -0.83 29.09 21.18
#